data_830cf464bd4ea8237dd2784a0cdcb9ac
#
_entry.id   830cf464bd4ea8237dd2784a0cdcb9ac
#
_cell.length_a   1.000
_cell.length_b   1.000
_cell.length_c   1.000
_cell.angle_alpha   90.00
_cell.angle_beta   90.00
_cell.angle_gamma   90.00
#
_symmetry.space_group_name_H-M   'P 1'
#
loop_
_entity.id
_entity.type
_entity.pdbx_description
1 polymer ?
#
loop_
_entity_poly.entity_id
_entity_poly.type
_entity_poly.pdbx_seq_one_letter_code
_entity_poly.pdbx_strand_id
1 'polypeptide(L)'
;MMGGGRELLNQFYKGYNVTSFLAGNTGCQMGGWFRKEINTVEDLKGLKMRIGGFAGRVMQKLGVVPQQLAGGDIYPALEKGTIDAAEWVGPYDDEKLGFNKVAPHYYYPGWWEGGPMLLGIVNLDKWNSLPKYYQSVIEQAGQSANSWMMAKYDQLNPPSLKKLLAGGTKLHSFSPPIMQACLKATKELYVETSATNPNFKKVLESMNTFTTNGYQWFQVAELGYDSFMARNPQS
;
A
#
# COMPACT_ATOMS: atom_id res chain seq x y z
N MET A 1 2.59 -2.35 -15.81
CA MET A 1 3.36 -2.43 -17.06
C MET A 1 2.45 -2.78 -18.25
N MET A 2 1.73 -3.88 -18.21
CA MET A 2 1.00 -4.40 -19.40
C MET A 2 -0.50 -4.06 -19.42
N GLY A 3 -1.04 -3.48 -18.37
CA GLY A 3 -2.49 -3.21 -18.24
C GLY A 3 -2.95 -1.80 -18.62
N GLY A 4 -2.10 -1.00 -19.28
CA GLY A 4 -2.45 0.37 -19.72
C GLY A 4 -2.48 1.44 -18.62
N GLY A 5 -2.21 1.08 -17.37
CA GLY A 5 -2.25 2.02 -16.24
C GLY A 5 -1.23 3.15 -16.34
N ARG A 6 -0.03 2.87 -16.86
CA ARG A 6 1.02 3.88 -17.07
C ARG A 6 0.58 4.94 -18.08
N GLU A 7 -0.01 4.51 -19.18
CA GLU A 7 -0.50 5.38 -20.24
C GLU A 7 -1.58 6.32 -19.71
N LEU A 8 -2.50 5.82 -18.89
CA LEU A 8 -3.54 6.62 -18.25
C LEU A 8 -2.96 7.65 -17.27
N LEU A 9 -1.99 7.23 -16.43
CA LEU A 9 -1.31 8.16 -15.52
C LEU A 9 -0.53 9.23 -16.28
N ASN A 10 0.18 8.89 -17.34
CA ASN A 10 0.92 9.85 -18.13
C ASN A 10 0.00 10.80 -18.90
N GLN A 11 -1.18 10.38 -19.34
CA GLN A 11 -2.19 11.30 -19.87
C GLN A 11 -2.61 12.35 -18.83
N PHE A 12 -2.80 11.95 -17.58
CA PHE A 12 -3.10 12.87 -16.48
C PHE A 12 -1.92 13.78 -16.17
N TYR A 13 -0.72 13.23 -16.01
CA TYR A 13 0.50 13.98 -15.66
C TYR A 13 0.94 14.98 -16.73
N LYS A 14 0.59 14.75 -18.01
CA LYS A 14 0.88 15.68 -19.10
C LYS A 14 0.32 17.09 -18.85
N GLY A 15 -0.84 17.19 -18.19
CA GLY A 15 -1.44 18.47 -17.79
C GLY A 15 -0.61 19.26 -16.78
N TYR A 16 0.35 18.61 -16.11
CA TYR A 16 1.27 19.19 -15.13
C TYR A 16 2.71 19.29 -15.66
N ASN A 17 2.92 19.11 -16.95
CA ASN A 17 4.24 19.03 -17.57
C ASN A 17 5.16 17.97 -16.94
N VAL A 18 4.61 16.80 -16.63
CA VAL A 18 5.29 15.68 -15.98
C VAL A 18 5.05 14.40 -16.77
N THR A 19 6.02 13.52 -16.78
CA THR A 19 5.91 12.13 -17.20
C THR A 19 6.43 11.19 -16.10
N SER A 20 6.06 9.92 -16.18
CA SER A 20 6.47 8.93 -15.18
C SER A 20 6.95 7.63 -15.81
N PHE A 21 7.77 6.91 -15.08
CA PHE A 21 8.19 5.54 -15.36
C PHE A 21 8.22 4.71 -14.08
N LEU A 22 8.19 3.39 -14.20
CA LEU A 22 8.28 2.51 -13.04
C LEU A 22 9.65 2.65 -12.37
N ALA A 23 9.69 2.68 -11.04
CA ALA A 23 10.94 2.84 -10.29
C ALA A 23 11.06 1.87 -9.10
N GLY A 24 9.99 1.16 -8.70
CA GLY A 24 10.02 0.20 -7.61
C GLY A 24 8.67 -0.42 -7.31
N ASN A 25 8.71 -1.48 -6.51
CA ASN A 25 7.54 -2.18 -5.98
C ASN A 25 7.93 -2.84 -4.66
N THR A 26 7.15 -2.63 -3.61
CA THR A 26 7.43 -3.20 -2.28
C THR A 26 6.81 -4.58 -2.07
N GLY A 27 6.03 -5.08 -3.04
CA GLY A 27 5.22 -6.28 -2.81
C GLY A 27 4.12 -6.05 -1.78
N CYS A 28 3.73 -7.10 -1.08
CA CYS A 28 2.63 -7.03 -0.11
C CYS A 28 2.92 -6.11 1.07
N GLN A 29 1.87 -5.43 1.55
CA GLN A 29 1.94 -4.47 2.63
C GLN A 29 1.17 -4.95 3.86
N MET A 30 1.62 -4.51 5.04
CA MET A 30 0.94 -4.74 6.32
C MET A 30 -0.10 -3.66 6.61
N GLY A 31 -1.00 -3.96 7.55
CA GLY A 31 -2.09 -3.09 7.95
C GLY A 31 -1.70 -1.94 8.88
N GLY A 32 -0.55 -2.02 9.51
CA GLY A 32 0.00 -0.95 10.36
C GLY A 32 0.14 -1.29 11.83
N TRP A 33 0.66 -0.32 12.57
CA TRP A 33 1.01 -0.38 13.97
C TRP A 33 0.00 0.39 14.82
N PHE A 34 -0.43 -0.21 15.90
CA PHE A 34 -1.44 0.35 16.81
C PHE A 34 -0.95 0.29 18.26
N ARG A 35 -1.18 1.36 19.00
CA ARG A 35 -0.86 1.42 20.44
C ARG A 35 -1.84 0.61 21.28
N LYS A 36 -3.05 0.39 20.75
CA LYS A 36 -4.12 -0.41 21.37
C LYS A 36 -4.59 -1.48 20.39
N GLU A 37 -5.15 -2.53 20.91
CA GLU A 37 -5.80 -3.56 20.11
C GLU A 37 -7.10 -3.04 19.48
N ILE A 38 -7.35 -3.42 18.24
CA ILE A 38 -8.52 -3.03 17.44
C ILE A 38 -9.29 -4.28 17.06
N ASN A 39 -10.42 -4.51 17.68
CA ASN A 39 -11.24 -5.70 17.52
C ASN A 39 -12.51 -5.44 16.72
N THR A 40 -13.06 -4.23 16.81
CA THR A 40 -14.35 -3.82 16.25
C THR A 40 -14.22 -2.55 15.40
N VAL A 41 -15.25 -2.24 14.61
CA VAL A 41 -15.32 -0.98 13.86
C VAL A 41 -15.42 0.22 14.79
N GLU A 42 -16.02 0.05 15.97
CA GLU A 42 -16.14 1.08 16.99
C GLU A 42 -14.80 1.52 17.56
N ASP A 43 -13.82 0.60 17.62
CA ASP A 43 -12.47 0.90 18.10
C ASP A 43 -11.71 1.87 17.18
N LEU A 44 -12.19 2.03 15.94
CA LEU A 44 -11.63 3.00 14.98
C LEU A 44 -12.08 4.43 15.23
N LYS A 45 -13.18 4.66 15.96
CA LYS A 45 -13.74 5.98 16.15
C LYS A 45 -12.84 6.87 17.02
N GLY A 46 -12.47 8.02 16.48
CA GLY A 46 -11.59 8.98 17.14
C GLY A 46 -10.12 8.59 17.15
N LEU A 47 -9.75 7.44 16.58
CA LEU A 47 -8.36 6.98 16.48
C LEU A 47 -7.57 7.95 15.61
N LYS A 48 -6.49 8.51 16.13
CA LYS A 48 -5.56 9.35 15.37
C LYS A 48 -4.56 8.46 14.66
N MET A 49 -4.68 8.34 13.36
CA MET A 49 -3.82 7.43 12.58
C MET A 49 -3.04 8.19 11.52
N ARG A 50 -1.73 7.97 11.50
CA ARG A 50 -0.95 8.37 10.32
C ARG A 50 -1.30 7.43 9.17
N ILE A 51 -2.06 7.95 8.25
CA ILE A 51 -2.47 7.31 7.00
C ILE A 51 -2.84 8.40 6.00
N GLY A 52 -2.32 8.28 4.80
CA GLY A 52 -2.50 9.32 3.79
C GLY A 52 -3.40 8.93 2.64
N GLY A 53 -3.56 9.87 1.70
CA GLY A 53 -4.18 9.64 0.41
C GLY A 53 -5.62 9.16 0.49
N PHE A 54 -5.97 8.26 -0.42
CA PHE A 54 -7.33 7.73 -0.54
C PHE A 54 -7.72 6.86 0.68
N ALA A 55 -6.78 6.07 1.20
CA ALA A 55 -6.99 5.24 2.38
C ALA A 55 -7.35 6.08 3.61
N GLY A 56 -6.71 7.23 3.80
CA GLY A 56 -7.07 8.18 4.88
C GLY A 56 -8.51 8.66 4.78
N ARG A 57 -9.01 8.94 3.56
CA ARG A 57 -10.41 9.31 3.33
C ARG A 57 -11.38 8.16 3.65
N VAL A 58 -11.00 6.92 3.33
CA VAL A 58 -11.79 5.73 3.69
C VAL A 58 -11.87 5.58 5.20
N MET A 59 -10.74 5.67 5.89
CA MET A 59 -10.68 5.57 7.35
C MET A 59 -11.47 6.70 8.04
N GLN A 60 -11.47 7.90 7.47
CA GLN A 60 -12.26 9.01 7.96
C GLN A 60 -13.77 8.71 7.94
N LYS A 61 -14.28 8.00 6.93
CA LYS A 61 -15.67 7.54 6.91
C LYS A 61 -16.00 6.56 8.04
N LEU A 62 -15.01 5.88 8.58
CA LEU A 62 -15.14 4.97 9.73
C LEU A 62 -14.87 5.65 11.08
N GLY A 63 -14.70 6.98 11.07
CA GLY A 63 -14.50 7.76 12.28
C GLY A 63 -13.05 7.92 12.74
N VAL A 64 -12.07 7.42 12.00
CA VAL A 64 -10.64 7.70 12.24
C VAL A 64 -10.34 9.16 11.95
N VAL A 65 -9.36 9.71 12.64
CA VAL A 65 -8.79 11.06 12.42
C VAL A 65 -7.45 10.91 11.71
N PRO A 66 -7.40 10.95 10.34
CA PRO A 66 -6.17 10.78 9.59
C PRO A 66 -5.19 11.92 9.88
N GLN A 67 -3.91 11.60 9.97
CA GLN A 67 -2.82 12.54 10.15
C GLN A 67 -1.80 12.39 9.03
N GLN A 68 -1.32 13.51 8.50
CA GLN A 68 -0.23 13.53 7.51
C GLN A 68 1.09 13.82 8.24
N LEU A 69 1.97 12.83 8.33
CA LEU A 69 3.28 12.95 8.95
C LEU A 69 4.35 12.36 8.02
N ALA A 70 5.50 13.04 7.97
CA ALA A 70 6.69 12.49 7.32
C ALA A 70 7.21 11.26 8.08
N GLY A 71 7.91 10.35 7.38
CA GLY A 71 8.36 9.08 7.95
C GLY A 71 9.19 9.24 9.24
N GLY A 72 10.08 10.24 9.31
CA GLY A 72 10.89 10.52 10.50
C GLY A 72 10.12 11.02 11.71
N ASP A 73 8.89 11.54 11.50
CA ASP A 73 8.06 12.09 12.58
C ASP A 73 7.09 11.05 13.18
N ILE A 74 6.97 9.86 12.56
CA ILE A 74 6.00 8.84 12.98
C ILE A 74 6.38 8.26 14.36
N TYR A 75 7.63 7.82 14.53
CA TYR A 75 8.08 7.23 15.80
C TYR A 75 7.87 8.20 16.99
N PRO A 76 8.35 9.45 16.93
CA PRO A 76 8.13 10.41 18.01
C PRO A 76 6.64 10.69 18.28
N ALA A 77 5.80 10.70 17.25
CA ALA A 77 4.37 10.93 17.39
C ALA A 77 3.65 9.76 18.07
N LEU A 78 4.02 8.49 17.73
CA LEU A 78 3.52 7.30 18.43
C LEU A 78 4.01 7.26 19.88
N GLU A 79 5.30 7.55 20.12
CA GLU A 79 5.89 7.56 21.47
C GLU A 79 5.19 8.55 22.40
N LYS A 80 4.99 9.78 21.94
CA LYS A 80 4.30 10.83 22.69
C LYS A 80 2.78 10.63 22.79
N GLY A 81 2.19 9.72 22.00
CA GLY A 81 0.75 9.51 21.94
C GLY A 81 -0.02 10.62 21.23
N THR A 82 0.65 11.43 20.40
CA THR A 82 -0.02 12.41 19.53
C THR A 82 -0.77 11.74 18.38
N ILE A 83 -0.34 10.52 18.00
CA ILE A 83 -1.09 9.58 17.17
C ILE A 83 -1.20 8.23 17.88
N ASP A 84 -2.24 7.47 17.56
CA ASP A 84 -2.57 6.17 18.15
C ASP A 84 -2.14 5.02 17.26
N ALA A 85 -1.99 5.27 15.95
CA ALA A 85 -1.65 4.28 14.96
C ALA A 85 -0.91 4.89 13.76
N ALA A 86 -0.17 4.06 13.05
CA ALA A 86 0.47 4.42 11.79
C ALA A 86 0.58 3.22 10.85
N GLU A 87 0.30 3.44 9.57
CA GLU A 87 0.69 2.52 8.51
C GLU A 87 2.05 2.92 7.93
N TRP A 88 2.77 1.94 7.39
CA TRP A 88 4.00 2.17 6.65
C TRP A 88 4.10 1.17 5.49
N VAL A 89 5.05 0.24 5.49
CA VAL A 89 5.19 -0.72 4.39
C VAL A 89 5.02 -2.16 4.89
N GLY A 90 6.01 -2.68 5.57
CA GLY A 90 6.03 -4.07 5.99
C GLY A 90 7.21 -4.37 6.91
N PRO A 91 7.36 -5.63 7.35
CA PRO A 91 8.27 -6.00 8.44
C PRO A 91 9.72 -5.54 8.26
N TYR A 92 10.23 -5.57 7.03
CA TYR A 92 11.63 -5.22 6.74
C TYR A 92 11.95 -3.74 6.98
N ASP A 93 11.06 -2.84 6.58
CA ASP A 93 11.24 -1.41 6.83
C ASP A 93 10.79 -1.02 8.23
N ASP A 94 9.65 -1.55 8.67
CA ASP A 94 9.02 -1.20 9.93
C ASP A 94 9.90 -1.57 11.14
N GLU A 95 10.62 -2.70 11.08
CA GLU A 95 11.58 -3.11 12.09
C GLU A 95 12.71 -2.09 12.28
N LYS A 96 13.23 -1.55 11.19
CA LYS A 96 14.28 -0.53 11.22
C LYS A 96 13.80 0.80 11.80
N LEU A 97 12.52 1.13 11.60
CA LEU A 97 11.91 2.34 12.13
C LEU A 97 11.50 2.20 13.60
N GLY A 98 11.54 0.98 14.14
CA GLY A 98 11.34 0.70 15.56
C GLY A 98 9.91 0.88 16.07
N PHE A 99 8.91 0.89 15.20
CA PHE A 99 7.50 1.14 15.58
C PHE A 99 6.97 0.16 16.63
N ASN A 100 7.45 -1.08 16.63
CA ASN A 100 7.13 -2.11 17.61
C ASN A 100 7.44 -1.71 19.06
N LYS A 101 8.35 -0.77 19.29
CA LYS A 101 8.74 -0.32 20.64
C LYS A 101 7.70 0.63 21.25
N VAL A 102 6.91 1.31 20.42
CA VAL A 102 5.96 2.37 20.84
C VAL A 102 4.51 2.05 20.48
N ALA A 103 4.29 1.04 19.61
CA ALA A 103 2.99 0.55 19.19
C ALA A 103 3.07 -0.99 19.00
N PRO A 104 2.76 -1.80 20.04
CA PRO A 104 3.08 -3.22 20.03
C PRO A 104 2.14 -4.10 19.19
N HIS A 105 1.02 -3.56 18.71
CA HIS A 105 0.03 -4.31 17.94
C HIS A 105 0.23 -4.10 16.44
N TYR A 106 0.57 -5.16 15.71
CA TYR A 106 0.86 -5.14 14.28
C TYR A 106 -0.22 -5.88 13.51
N TYR A 107 -0.91 -5.17 12.62
CA TYR A 107 -2.07 -5.69 11.92
C TYR A 107 -1.79 -6.04 10.47
N TYR A 108 -2.54 -7.04 9.96
CA TYR A 108 -2.56 -7.46 8.56
C TYR A 108 -4.00 -7.84 8.13
N PRO A 109 -4.28 -7.91 6.82
CA PRO A 109 -3.47 -7.43 5.71
C PRO A 109 -3.52 -5.91 5.55
N GLY A 110 -2.68 -5.36 4.66
CA GLY A 110 -2.84 -3.99 4.17
C GLY A 110 -4.04 -3.90 3.25
N TRP A 111 -5.23 -3.67 3.78
CA TRP A 111 -6.48 -3.72 3.04
C TRP A 111 -6.65 -2.59 2.02
N TRP A 112 -5.94 -1.49 2.19
CA TRP A 112 -6.02 -0.30 1.34
C TRP A 112 -5.18 -0.38 0.07
N GLU A 113 -4.14 -1.18 0.07
CA GLU A 113 -3.32 -1.46 -1.10
C GLU A 113 -2.60 -2.82 -0.94
N GLY A 114 -2.56 -3.59 -2.03
CA GLY A 114 -1.86 -4.87 -2.05
C GLY A 114 -0.35 -4.74 -2.10
N GLY A 115 0.15 -3.51 -2.27
CA GLY A 115 1.55 -3.12 -2.30
C GLY A 115 1.76 -1.87 -3.16
N PRO A 116 2.61 -0.92 -2.74
CA PRO A 116 2.88 0.29 -3.49
C PRO A 116 3.78 0.04 -4.71
N MET A 117 3.34 0.55 -5.83
CA MET A 117 4.18 0.74 -7.01
C MET A 117 4.77 2.14 -6.99
N LEU A 118 6.08 2.24 -7.06
CA LEU A 118 6.79 3.51 -7.03
C LEU A 118 7.07 4.01 -8.44
N LEU A 119 6.94 5.32 -8.62
CA LEU A 119 7.17 6.00 -9.88
C LEU A 119 8.38 6.94 -9.79
N GLY A 120 9.23 6.90 -10.81
CA GLY A 120 10.12 8.00 -11.13
C GLY A 120 9.33 9.07 -11.87
N ILE A 121 9.41 10.32 -11.43
CA ILE A 121 8.70 11.45 -12.01
C ILE A 121 9.73 12.44 -12.61
N VAL A 122 9.51 12.86 -13.85
CA VAL A 122 10.41 13.73 -14.59
C VAL A 122 9.61 14.85 -15.25
N ASN A 123 10.18 16.07 -15.27
CA ASN A 123 9.64 17.16 -16.08
C ASN A 123 9.55 16.71 -17.55
N LEU A 124 8.38 16.91 -18.18
CA LEU A 124 8.10 16.39 -19.51
C LEU A 124 9.00 17.01 -20.59
N ASP A 125 9.31 18.31 -20.50
CA ASP A 125 10.17 18.99 -21.47
C ASP A 125 11.61 18.45 -21.37
N LYS A 126 12.09 18.25 -20.14
CA LYS A 126 13.41 17.65 -19.91
C LYS A 126 13.45 16.20 -20.40
N TRP A 127 12.41 15.43 -20.16
CA TRP A 127 12.29 14.07 -20.71
C TRP A 127 12.35 14.07 -22.24
N ASN A 128 11.57 14.95 -22.88
CA ASN A 128 11.51 15.04 -24.32
C ASN A 128 12.82 15.55 -24.96
N SER A 129 13.63 16.32 -24.22
CA SER A 129 14.95 16.78 -24.65
C SER A 129 16.03 15.68 -24.61
N LEU A 130 15.77 14.55 -23.92
CA LEU A 130 16.70 13.43 -23.90
C LEU A 130 16.64 12.66 -25.23
N PRO A 131 17.79 12.20 -25.76
CA PRO A 131 17.82 11.21 -26.82
C PRO A 131 16.99 10.00 -26.48
N LYS A 132 16.33 9.39 -27.47
CA LYS A 132 15.48 8.20 -27.29
C LYS A 132 16.21 7.04 -26.60
N TYR A 133 17.50 6.89 -26.90
CA TYR A 133 18.34 5.91 -26.23
C TYR A 133 18.38 6.09 -24.72
N TYR A 134 18.57 7.32 -24.24
CA TYR A 134 18.60 7.60 -22.79
C TYR A 134 17.24 7.39 -22.13
N GLN A 135 16.16 7.78 -22.82
CA GLN A 135 14.81 7.48 -22.31
C GLN A 135 14.62 5.96 -22.12
N SER A 136 15.01 5.16 -23.10
CA SER A 136 14.93 3.69 -23.03
C SER A 136 15.79 3.11 -21.92
N VAL A 137 17.02 3.61 -21.73
CA VAL A 137 17.89 3.16 -20.62
C VAL A 137 17.26 3.44 -19.26
N ILE A 138 16.71 4.63 -19.06
CA ILE A 138 16.04 5.01 -17.81
C ILE A 138 14.80 4.11 -17.57
N GLU A 139 14.00 3.87 -18.59
CA GLU A 139 12.83 2.99 -18.49
C GLU A 139 13.21 1.54 -18.13
N GLN A 140 14.23 1.00 -18.77
CA GLN A 140 14.72 -0.35 -18.49
C GLN A 140 15.33 -0.46 -17.07
N ALA A 141 16.10 0.55 -16.65
CA ALA A 141 16.64 0.61 -15.29
C ALA A 141 15.50 0.65 -14.25
N GLY A 142 14.45 1.44 -14.52
CA GLY A 142 13.27 1.50 -13.67
C GLY A 142 12.51 0.18 -13.58
N GLN A 143 12.34 -0.53 -14.70
CA GLN A 143 11.72 -1.86 -14.72
C GLN A 143 12.56 -2.89 -13.94
N SER A 144 13.89 -2.86 -14.11
CA SER A 144 14.81 -3.71 -13.35
C SER A 144 14.74 -3.41 -11.86
N ALA A 145 14.72 -2.14 -11.47
CA ALA A 145 14.58 -1.72 -10.07
C ALA A 145 13.23 -2.18 -9.46
N ASN A 146 12.14 -2.11 -10.25
CA ASN A 146 10.82 -2.58 -9.82
C ASN A 146 10.83 -4.08 -9.48
N SER A 147 11.37 -4.91 -10.35
CA SER A 147 11.43 -6.36 -10.14
C SER A 147 12.41 -6.75 -9.02
N TRP A 148 13.58 -6.09 -8.98
CA TRP A 148 14.57 -6.30 -7.93
C TRP A 148 14.06 -5.92 -6.55
N MET A 149 13.35 -4.78 -6.44
CA MET A 149 12.81 -4.32 -5.17
C MET A 149 11.77 -5.31 -4.64
N MET A 150 10.82 -5.76 -5.47
CA MET A 150 9.81 -6.73 -5.07
C MET A 150 10.45 -8.03 -4.54
N ALA A 151 11.39 -8.61 -5.29
CA ALA A 151 12.11 -9.80 -4.87
C ALA A 151 12.87 -9.61 -3.56
N LYS A 152 13.46 -8.42 -3.36
CA LYS A 152 14.17 -8.09 -2.11
C LYS A 152 13.22 -8.03 -0.92
N TYR A 153 12.04 -7.43 -1.06
CA TYR A 153 11.04 -7.38 0.01
C TYR A 153 10.49 -8.76 0.34
N ASP A 154 10.19 -9.58 -0.67
CA ASP A 154 9.73 -10.95 -0.48
C ASP A 154 10.75 -11.81 0.29
N GLN A 155 12.05 -11.59 0.03
CA GLN A 155 13.13 -12.27 0.76
C GLN A 155 13.30 -11.76 2.20
N LEU A 156 13.18 -10.45 2.43
CA LEU A 156 13.56 -9.83 3.71
C LEU A 156 12.40 -9.65 4.70
N ASN A 157 11.15 -9.58 4.22
CA ASN A 157 9.99 -9.47 5.09
C ASN A 157 9.83 -10.69 6.02
N PRO A 158 9.95 -11.96 5.58
CA PRO A 158 9.78 -13.10 6.46
C PRO A 158 10.74 -13.15 7.66
N PRO A 159 12.08 -12.99 7.50
CA PRO A 159 12.98 -12.96 8.65
C PRO A 159 12.76 -11.75 9.55
N SER A 160 12.42 -10.58 8.98
CA SER A 160 12.11 -9.39 9.77
C SER A 160 10.84 -9.56 10.60
N LEU A 161 9.79 -10.18 10.03
CA LEU A 161 8.58 -10.52 10.80
C LEU A 161 8.89 -11.47 11.96
N LYS A 162 9.67 -12.53 11.73
CA LYS A 162 10.10 -13.44 12.80
C LYS A 162 10.84 -12.71 13.92
N LYS A 163 11.71 -11.77 13.57
CA LYS A 163 12.45 -10.95 14.52
C LYS A 163 11.55 -10.04 15.34
N LEU A 164 10.59 -9.38 14.69
CA LEU A 164 9.59 -8.55 15.37
C LEU A 164 8.77 -9.36 16.37
N LEU A 165 8.29 -10.56 15.98
CA LEU A 165 7.53 -11.46 16.85
C LEU A 165 8.36 -11.96 18.03
N ALA A 166 9.60 -12.34 17.80
CA ALA A 166 10.54 -12.73 18.88
C ALA A 166 10.81 -11.57 19.84
N GLY A 167 10.73 -10.32 19.36
CA GLY A 167 10.84 -9.09 20.16
C GLY A 167 9.59 -8.68 20.90
N GLY A 168 8.51 -9.51 20.87
CA GLY A 168 7.27 -9.27 21.62
C GLY A 168 6.17 -8.52 20.85
N THR A 169 6.33 -8.29 19.55
CA THR A 169 5.27 -7.73 18.71
C THR A 169 4.05 -8.66 18.68
N LYS A 170 2.87 -8.11 18.86
CA LYS A 170 1.60 -8.83 18.82
C LYS A 170 1.00 -8.73 17.42
N LEU A 171 1.01 -9.84 16.70
CA LEU A 171 0.48 -9.91 15.34
C LEU A 171 -1.02 -10.21 15.35
N HIS A 172 -1.80 -9.42 14.63
CA HIS A 172 -3.25 -9.52 14.54
C HIS A 172 -3.73 -9.48 13.09
N SER A 173 -4.74 -10.28 12.77
CA SER A 173 -5.54 -10.05 11.55
C SER A 173 -6.64 -9.04 11.84
N PHE A 174 -6.93 -8.16 10.89
CA PHE A 174 -8.17 -7.38 10.97
C PHE A 174 -9.38 -8.32 10.96
N SER A 175 -10.35 -8.04 11.84
CA SER A 175 -11.57 -8.84 11.90
C SER A 175 -12.40 -8.70 10.61
N PRO A 176 -13.15 -9.75 10.21
CA PRO A 176 -14.02 -9.66 9.02
C PRO A 176 -14.97 -8.45 9.03
N PRO A 177 -15.59 -8.05 10.17
CA PRO A 177 -16.40 -6.83 10.21
C PRO A 177 -15.62 -5.55 9.85
N ILE A 178 -14.37 -5.40 10.31
CA ILE A 178 -13.52 -4.26 9.96
C ILE A 178 -13.21 -4.28 8.46
N MET A 179 -12.80 -5.43 7.91
CA MET A 179 -12.51 -5.57 6.49
C MET A 179 -13.73 -5.24 5.61
N GLN A 180 -14.92 -5.69 6.00
CA GLN A 180 -16.17 -5.39 5.30
C GLN A 180 -16.53 -3.90 5.38
N ALA A 181 -16.36 -3.27 6.54
CA ALA A 181 -16.61 -1.84 6.71
C ALA A 181 -15.66 -1.00 5.84
N CYS A 182 -14.37 -1.35 5.80
CA CYS A 182 -13.39 -0.70 4.94
C CYS A 182 -13.75 -0.85 3.44
N LEU A 183 -14.11 -2.06 3.02
CA LEU A 183 -14.52 -2.32 1.63
C LEU A 183 -15.78 -1.52 1.24
N LYS A 184 -16.78 -1.47 2.13
CA LYS A 184 -18.01 -0.69 1.93
C LYS A 184 -17.69 0.80 1.77
N ALA A 185 -16.96 1.37 2.72
CA ALA A 185 -16.54 2.77 2.70
C ALA A 185 -15.70 3.12 1.46
N THR A 186 -14.85 2.19 1.00
CA THR A 186 -14.06 2.34 -0.22
C THR A 186 -14.97 2.42 -1.46
N LYS A 187 -15.94 1.52 -1.59
CA LYS A 187 -16.89 1.52 -2.72
C LYS A 187 -17.75 2.80 -2.76
N GLU A 188 -18.22 3.26 -1.60
CA GLU A 188 -18.95 4.53 -1.49
C GLU A 188 -18.07 5.70 -1.97
N LEU A 189 -16.83 5.75 -1.51
CA LEU A 189 -15.89 6.80 -1.88
C LEU A 189 -15.50 6.75 -3.36
N TYR A 190 -15.46 5.58 -3.97
CA TYR A 190 -15.28 5.41 -5.42
C TYR A 190 -16.43 6.06 -6.20
N VAL A 191 -17.66 5.83 -5.78
CA VAL A 191 -18.85 6.43 -6.40
C VAL A 191 -18.82 7.95 -6.27
N GLU A 192 -18.64 8.46 -5.04
CA GLU A 192 -18.58 9.90 -4.75
C GLU A 192 -17.49 10.61 -5.56
N THR A 193 -16.29 10.03 -5.60
CA THR A 193 -15.16 10.64 -6.32
C THR A 193 -15.34 10.57 -7.83
N SER A 194 -15.89 9.46 -8.35
CA SER A 194 -16.14 9.31 -9.78
C SER A 194 -17.21 10.27 -10.29
N ALA A 195 -18.17 10.66 -9.45
CA ALA A 195 -19.23 11.59 -9.82
C ALA A 195 -18.70 13.01 -10.13
N THR A 196 -17.58 13.39 -9.51
CA THR A 196 -17.02 14.75 -9.62
C THR A 196 -15.66 14.80 -10.33
N ASN A 197 -15.01 13.66 -10.56
CA ASN A 197 -13.67 13.58 -11.16
C ASN A 197 -13.64 12.56 -12.32
N PRO A 198 -13.78 13.03 -13.57
CA PRO A 198 -13.76 12.14 -14.75
C PRO A 198 -12.43 11.39 -14.94
N ASN A 199 -11.29 12.00 -14.56
CA ASN A 199 -9.99 11.33 -14.64
C ASN A 199 -9.90 10.17 -13.65
N PHE A 200 -10.36 10.38 -12.41
CA PHE A 200 -10.45 9.32 -11.42
C PHE A 200 -11.35 8.18 -11.91
N LYS A 201 -12.54 8.49 -12.42
CA LYS A 201 -13.48 7.51 -12.99
C LYS A 201 -12.82 6.65 -14.06
N LYS A 202 -12.13 7.28 -15.03
CA LYS A 202 -11.45 6.58 -16.13
C LYS A 202 -10.37 5.62 -15.62
N VAL A 203 -9.56 6.04 -14.65
CA VAL A 203 -8.51 5.18 -14.05
C VAL A 203 -9.15 4.04 -13.26
N LEU A 204 -10.19 4.32 -12.46
CA LEU A 204 -10.90 3.32 -11.66
C LEU A 204 -11.54 2.23 -12.54
N GLU A 205 -12.18 2.60 -13.64
CA GLU A 205 -12.78 1.65 -14.59
C GLU A 205 -11.73 0.69 -15.16
N SER A 206 -10.58 1.22 -15.58
CA SER A 206 -9.46 0.41 -16.06
C SER A 206 -8.92 -0.52 -14.98
N MET A 207 -8.73 0.01 -13.76
CA MET A 207 -8.26 -0.76 -12.60
C MET A 207 -9.25 -1.89 -12.25
N ASN A 208 -10.53 -1.60 -12.17
CA ASN A 208 -11.56 -2.59 -11.84
C ASN A 208 -11.62 -3.73 -12.86
N THR A 209 -11.50 -3.43 -14.15
CA THR A 209 -11.44 -4.45 -15.21
C THR A 209 -10.23 -5.36 -15.02
N PHE A 210 -9.06 -4.76 -14.77
CA PHE A 210 -7.83 -5.51 -14.57
C PHE A 210 -7.87 -6.37 -13.29
N THR A 211 -8.33 -5.81 -12.18
CA THR A 211 -8.40 -6.54 -10.90
C THR A 211 -9.43 -7.66 -10.93
N THR A 212 -10.58 -7.47 -11.58
CA THR A 212 -11.59 -8.53 -11.72
C THR A 212 -11.01 -9.74 -12.47
N ASN A 213 -10.38 -9.50 -13.60
CA ASN A 213 -9.73 -10.56 -14.37
C ASN A 213 -8.57 -11.21 -13.62
N GLY A 214 -7.78 -10.40 -12.90
CA GLY A 214 -6.68 -10.86 -12.06
C GLY A 214 -7.17 -11.80 -10.95
N TYR A 215 -8.21 -11.42 -10.21
CA TYR A 215 -8.75 -12.27 -9.15
C TYR A 215 -9.34 -13.59 -9.67
N GLN A 216 -9.95 -13.58 -10.86
CA GLN A 216 -10.42 -14.82 -11.51
C GLN A 216 -9.27 -15.78 -11.81
N TRP A 217 -8.13 -15.26 -12.24
CA TRP A 217 -6.94 -16.06 -12.50
C TRP A 217 -6.24 -16.50 -11.21
N PHE A 218 -5.92 -15.56 -10.32
CA PHE A 218 -5.11 -15.84 -9.13
C PHE A 218 -5.80 -16.77 -8.12
N GLN A 219 -7.14 -16.75 -8.02
CA GLN A 219 -7.85 -17.71 -7.18
C GLN A 219 -7.72 -19.16 -7.67
N VAL A 220 -7.55 -19.37 -8.99
CA VAL A 220 -7.36 -20.69 -9.58
C VAL A 220 -5.87 -21.10 -9.52
N ALA A 221 -4.97 -20.19 -9.89
CA ALA A 221 -3.55 -20.48 -9.99
C ALA A 221 -2.85 -20.46 -8.62
N GLU A 222 -2.78 -19.29 -7.99
CA GLU A 222 -1.93 -19.09 -6.80
C GLU A 222 -2.66 -19.39 -5.50
N LEU A 223 -3.85 -18.81 -5.26
CA LEU A 223 -4.57 -18.94 -4.00
C LEU A 223 -4.86 -20.39 -3.63
N GLY A 224 -5.21 -21.22 -4.62
CA GLY A 224 -5.46 -22.67 -4.40
C GLY A 224 -4.21 -23.38 -3.91
N TYR A 225 -3.09 -23.18 -4.59
CA TYR A 225 -1.79 -23.77 -4.24
C TYR A 225 -1.27 -23.23 -2.90
N ASP A 226 -1.23 -21.92 -2.72
CA ASP A 226 -0.73 -21.29 -1.50
C ASP A 226 -1.54 -21.67 -0.27
N SER A 227 -2.87 -21.74 -0.41
CA SER A 227 -3.75 -22.18 0.65
C SER A 227 -3.51 -23.65 1.05
N PHE A 228 -3.23 -24.51 0.08
CA PHE A 228 -2.86 -25.90 0.34
C PHE A 228 -1.51 -25.98 1.07
N MET A 229 -0.48 -25.29 0.56
CA MET A 229 0.86 -25.32 1.14
C MET A 229 0.90 -24.68 2.55
N ALA A 230 0.16 -23.61 2.78
CA ALA A 230 0.09 -22.99 4.10
C ALA A 230 -0.51 -23.89 5.18
N ARG A 231 -1.42 -24.81 4.79
CA ARG A 231 -2.01 -25.80 5.70
C ARG A 231 -1.16 -27.07 5.86
N ASN A 232 -0.19 -27.28 4.99
CA ASN A 232 0.72 -28.42 4.98
C ASN A 232 2.18 -27.96 4.99
N PRO A 233 2.62 -27.27 6.06
CA PRO A 233 3.98 -26.77 6.12
C PRO A 233 4.97 -27.94 6.06
N GLN A 234 6.03 -27.76 5.27
CA GLN A 234 7.14 -28.71 5.28
C GLN A 234 7.85 -28.59 6.63
N SER A 235 8.00 -29.72 7.30
CA SER A 235 8.71 -29.87 8.59
C SER A 235 10.19 -29.53 8.47
#